data_9c010fcaaa91670cea4d1d98d85200e8
#
_entry.id   9c010fcaaa91670cea4d1d98d85200e8
#
_cell.length_a   1.000
_cell.length_b   1.000
_cell.length_c   1.000
_cell.angle_alpha   90.00
_cell.angle_beta   90.00
_cell.angle_gamma   90.00
#
_symmetry.space_group_name_H-M   'P 1'
#
loop_
_entity.id
_entity.type
_entity.pdbx_description
1 polymer ?
#
loop_
_entity_poly.entity_id
_entity_poly.type
_entity_poly.pdbx_seq_one_letter_code
_entity_poly.pdbx_strand_id
1 'polypeptide(L)'
;MVFTPQEKGSDPHSHHKRKFAHEEADSDRLREAVLEKGYKQTTLAEINEKAGVSFSQFQNIFRAKDGVLTELVEFMFENQFAMARSAAGAKLPPIYVYAVETAIQMTLTELNENLREIYIEAYTQKEASEFIFRETAKELYQIFGPYQPELTARDFYDMEIGSASIM
;
A
#
# COMPACT_ATOMS: atom_id res chain seq x y z
N MET A 1 19.35 53.59 23.22
CA MET A 1 19.64 52.47 22.27
C MET A 1 18.70 51.34 22.61
N VAL A 2 17.62 51.19 21.86
CA VAL A 2 16.57 50.18 22.10
C VAL A 2 16.91 48.99 21.22
N PHE A 3 17.11 47.85 21.84
CA PHE A 3 17.42 46.59 21.17
C PHE A 3 16.09 45.94 20.73
N THR A 4 15.84 45.88 19.43
CA THR A 4 14.69 45.16 18.83
C THR A 4 15.10 43.67 18.65
N PRO A 5 14.32 42.70 19.14
CA PRO A 5 14.59 41.30 18.88
C PRO A 5 14.29 40.99 17.40
N GLN A 6 15.28 40.41 16.71
CA GLN A 6 15.07 39.83 15.38
C GLN A 6 14.10 38.63 15.47
N GLU A 7 13.03 38.69 14.69
CA GLU A 7 12.17 37.52 14.42
C GLU A 7 13.01 36.39 13.82
N LYS A 8 12.99 35.24 14.48
CA LYS A 8 13.55 34.01 13.95
C LYS A 8 12.74 33.62 12.70
N GLY A 9 13.33 33.78 11.53
CA GLY A 9 12.80 33.26 10.27
C GLY A 9 12.53 31.79 10.41
N SER A 10 11.30 31.37 10.16
CA SER A 10 10.89 29.97 10.11
C SER A 10 11.62 29.29 8.94
N ASP A 11 12.39 28.25 9.23
CA ASP A 11 13.10 27.46 8.26
C ASP A 11 12.10 26.81 7.27
N PRO A 12 12.19 27.07 5.95
CA PRO A 12 11.30 26.50 4.94
C PRO A 12 11.30 24.98 4.95
N HIS A 13 12.41 24.33 5.30
CA HIS A 13 12.53 22.89 5.43
C HIS A 13 11.72 22.31 6.60
N SER A 14 11.53 23.07 7.68
CA SER A 14 10.72 22.62 8.81
C SER A 14 9.22 22.63 8.50
N HIS A 15 8.75 23.56 7.68
CA HIS A 15 7.36 23.63 7.20
C HIS A 15 7.06 22.49 6.25
N HIS A 16 7.97 22.14 5.34
CA HIS A 16 7.79 21.06 4.39
C HIS A 16 7.73 19.70 5.09
N LYS A 17 8.65 19.42 6.03
CA LYS A 17 8.63 18.20 6.85
C LYS A 17 7.36 18.05 7.68
N ARG A 18 6.84 19.14 8.26
CA ARG A 18 5.58 19.10 9.02
C ARG A 18 4.37 18.84 8.14
N LYS A 19 4.33 19.37 6.93
CA LYS A 19 3.25 19.14 5.98
C LYS A 19 3.21 17.67 5.55
N PHE A 20 4.36 17.07 5.19
CA PHE A 20 4.45 15.65 4.84
C PHE A 20 4.04 14.73 6.00
N ALA A 21 4.53 14.99 7.21
CA ALA A 21 4.17 14.19 8.38
C ALA A 21 2.67 14.27 8.72
N HIS A 22 2.03 15.40 8.41
CA HIS A 22 0.59 15.56 8.61
C HIS A 22 -0.22 14.81 7.54
N GLU A 23 0.21 14.88 6.28
CA GLU A 23 -0.41 14.14 5.17
C GLU A 23 -0.28 12.63 5.38
N GLU A 24 0.86 12.14 5.85
CA GLU A 24 1.08 10.72 6.16
C GLU A 24 0.18 10.25 7.32
N ALA A 25 0.06 11.02 8.40
CA ALA A 25 -0.83 10.71 9.51
C ALA A 25 -2.32 10.75 9.12
N ASP A 26 -2.70 11.60 8.17
CA ASP A 26 -4.06 11.64 7.63
C ASP A 26 -4.33 10.40 6.75
N SER A 27 -3.37 10.00 5.92
CA SER A 27 -3.44 8.76 5.12
C SER A 27 -3.60 7.53 6.00
N ASP A 28 -2.83 7.41 7.09
CA ASP A 28 -2.94 6.29 8.03
C ASP A 28 -4.34 6.17 8.63
N ARG A 29 -4.91 7.28 9.10
CA ARG A 29 -6.27 7.31 9.65
C ARG A 29 -7.34 6.95 8.63
N LEU A 30 -7.15 7.35 7.37
CA LEU A 30 -8.06 7.02 6.28
C LEU A 30 -8.01 5.54 5.95
N ARG A 31 -6.82 4.93 5.91
CA ARG A 31 -6.63 3.49 5.73
C ARG A 31 -7.26 2.69 6.87
N GLU A 32 -7.04 3.09 8.12
CA GLU A 32 -7.60 2.44 9.30
C GLU A 32 -9.13 2.45 9.28
N ALA A 33 -9.75 3.56 8.87
CA ALA A 33 -11.20 3.66 8.75
C ALA A 33 -11.79 2.63 7.77
N VAL A 34 -11.10 2.38 6.65
CA VAL A 34 -11.51 1.38 5.66
C VAL A 34 -11.29 -0.04 6.16
N LEU A 35 -10.16 -0.30 6.83
CA LEU A 35 -9.84 -1.62 7.38
C LEU A 35 -10.83 -2.10 8.43
N GLU A 36 -11.32 -1.19 9.28
CA GLU A 36 -12.23 -1.56 10.36
C GLU A 36 -13.64 -1.94 9.89
N LYS A 37 -14.17 -1.23 8.89
CA LYS A 37 -15.58 -1.39 8.45
C LYS A 37 -15.72 -2.17 7.15
N GLY A 38 -14.66 -2.31 6.38
CA GLY A 38 -14.66 -2.82 5.02
C GLY A 38 -14.84 -1.72 3.97
N TYR A 39 -14.28 -1.93 2.80
CA TYR A 39 -14.27 -0.92 1.74
C TYR A 39 -15.68 -0.59 1.23
N LYS A 40 -16.52 -1.60 0.93
CA LYS A 40 -17.85 -1.38 0.34
C LYS A 40 -18.81 -0.68 1.31
N GLN A 41 -18.71 -1.01 2.58
CA GLN A 41 -19.60 -0.50 3.62
C GLN A 41 -19.21 0.88 4.14
N THR A 42 -18.05 1.40 3.76
CA THR A 42 -17.54 2.69 4.23
C THR A 42 -17.82 3.77 3.19
N THR A 43 -18.49 4.83 3.58
CA THR A 43 -18.73 6.03 2.75
C THR A 43 -17.58 7.03 2.89
N LEU A 44 -17.41 7.91 1.90
CA LEU A 44 -16.42 9.02 1.99
C LEU A 44 -16.65 9.92 3.19
N ALA A 45 -17.92 10.18 3.56
CA ALA A 45 -18.24 10.99 4.71
C ALA A 45 -17.74 10.33 6.01
N GLU A 46 -17.98 9.04 6.19
CA GLU A 46 -17.51 8.27 7.35
C GLU A 46 -15.99 8.18 7.41
N ILE A 47 -15.33 7.98 6.26
CA ILE A 47 -13.86 7.98 6.18
C ILE A 47 -13.31 9.32 6.69
N ASN A 48 -13.85 10.42 6.16
CA ASN A 48 -13.41 11.77 6.52
C ASN A 48 -13.68 12.10 7.98
N GLU A 49 -14.87 11.75 8.49
CA GLU A 49 -15.25 11.96 9.88
C GLU A 49 -14.31 11.20 10.83
N LYS A 50 -14.07 9.91 10.56
CA LYS A 50 -13.21 9.06 11.39
C LYS A 50 -11.75 9.51 11.37
N ALA A 51 -11.24 9.88 10.19
CA ALA A 51 -9.88 10.37 10.04
C ALA A 51 -9.71 11.81 10.56
N GLY A 52 -10.82 12.53 10.82
CA GLY A 52 -10.78 13.92 11.24
C GLY A 52 -10.26 14.86 10.15
N VAL A 53 -10.43 14.49 8.87
CA VAL A 53 -10.02 15.30 7.71
C VAL A 53 -11.23 15.92 7.03
N SER A 54 -11.06 17.14 6.52
CA SER A 54 -12.09 17.79 5.71
C SER A 54 -12.17 17.14 4.32
N PHE A 55 -13.32 17.29 3.66
CA PHE A 55 -13.50 16.80 2.29
C PHE A 55 -12.48 17.40 1.32
N SER A 56 -12.09 18.66 1.51
CA SER A 56 -11.06 19.31 0.69
C SER A 56 -9.67 18.71 0.92
N GLN A 57 -9.31 18.37 2.16
CA GLN A 57 -8.06 17.68 2.46
C GLN A 57 -8.05 16.28 1.84
N PHE A 58 -9.14 15.54 1.98
CA PHE A 58 -9.30 14.24 1.34
C PHE A 58 -9.10 14.31 -0.18
N GLN A 59 -9.76 15.25 -0.85
CA GLN A 59 -9.65 15.41 -2.30
C GLN A 59 -8.24 15.79 -2.77
N ASN A 60 -7.47 16.48 -1.93
CA ASN A 60 -6.08 16.80 -2.23
C ASN A 60 -5.16 15.57 -2.15
N ILE A 61 -5.51 14.59 -1.31
CA ILE A 61 -4.72 13.37 -1.10
C ILE A 61 -5.14 12.28 -2.10
N PHE A 62 -6.43 11.95 -2.17
CA PHE A 62 -6.92 10.73 -2.84
C PHE A 62 -7.82 10.95 -4.05
N ARG A 63 -8.28 12.16 -4.32
CA ARG A 63 -9.27 12.50 -5.37
C ARG A 63 -10.61 11.78 -5.24
N ALA A 64 -10.62 10.46 -4.98
CA ALA A 64 -11.80 9.61 -4.84
C ALA A 64 -11.54 8.49 -3.82
N LYS A 65 -12.60 7.75 -3.44
CA LYS A 65 -12.51 6.59 -2.54
C LYS A 65 -11.57 5.50 -3.08
N ASP A 66 -11.53 5.34 -4.40
CA ASP A 66 -10.67 4.36 -5.07
C ASP A 66 -9.18 4.66 -4.85
N GLY A 67 -8.80 5.92 -4.70
CA GLY A 67 -7.44 6.31 -4.34
C GLY A 67 -7.03 5.83 -2.95
N VAL A 68 -7.97 5.80 -1.99
CA VAL A 68 -7.71 5.21 -0.66
C VAL A 68 -7.47 3.70 -0.76
N LEU A 69 -8.24 3.02 -1.61
CA LEU A 69 -8.05 1.59 -1.85
C LEU A 69 -6.68 1.31 -2.47
N THR A 70 -6.30 2.06 -3.49
CA THR A 70 -4.99 1.90 -4.15
C THR A 70 -3.85 2.08 -3.14
N GLU A 71 -3.86 3.16 -2.37
CA GLU A 71 -2.81 3.40 -1.37
C GLU A 71 -2.82 2.36 -0.23
N LEU A 72 -4.00 1.89 0.18
CA LEU A 72 -4.08 0.81 1.16
C LEU A 72 -3.45 -0.48 0.63
N VAL A 73 -3.71 -0.81 -0.64
CA VAL A 73 -3.13 -1.98 -1.30
C VAL A 73 -1.61 -1.83 -1.44
N GLU A 74 -1.11 -0.66 -1.83
CA GLU A 74 0.32 -0.36 -1.88
C GLU A 74 0.98 -0.56 -0.51
N PHE A 75 0.40 0.02 0.53
CA PHE A 75 0.88 -0.13 1.91
C PHE A 75 0.87 -1.58 2.37
N MET A 76 -0.20 -2.33 2.11
CA MET A 76 -0.31 -3.74 2.48
C MET A 76 0.74 -4.59 1.77
N PHE A 77 0.90 -4.40 0.47
CA PHE A 77 1.85 -5.14 -0.36
C PHE A 77 3.30 -4.93 0.12
N GLU A 78 3.72 -3.69 0.29
CA GLU A 78 5.07 -3.36 0.76
C GLU A 78 5.36 -3.95 2.15
N ASN A 79 4.40 -3.85 3.07
CA ASN A 79 4.57 -4.38 4.42
C ASN A 79 4.58 -5.90 4.46
N GLN A 80 3.76 -6.58 3.66
CA GLN A 80 3.74 -8.06 3.60
C GLN A 80 5.08 -8.61 3.09
N PHE A 81 5.63 -8.07 2.02
CA PHE A 81 6.94 -8.47 1.54
C PHE A 81 8.08 -8.10 2.50
N ALA A 82 8.00 -6.95 3.17
CA ALA A 82 8.97 -6.58 4.19
C ALA A 82 8.95 -7.56 5.39
N MET A 83 7.75 -7.92 5.85
CA MET A 83 7.57 -8.93 6.92
C MET A 83 8.06 -10.30 6.47
N ALA A 84 7.74 -10.72 5.25
CA ALA A 84 8.17 -12.00 4.70
C ALA A 84 9.71 -12.08 4.61
N ARG A 85 10.37 -11.03 4.13
CA ARG A 85 11.84 -10.96 4.09
C ARG A 85 12.45 -11.02 5.51
N SER A 86 11.83 -10.33 6.46
CA SER A 86 12.27 -10.37 7.86
C SER A 86 12.11 -11.77 8.47
N ALA A 87 10.98 -12.42 8.24
CA ALA A 87 10.66 -13.75 8.77
C ALA A 87 11.50 -14.86 8.12
N ALA A 88 11.71 -14.79 6.80
CA ALA A 88 12.56 -15.73 6.08
C ALA A 88 14.04 -15.61 6.52
N GLY A 89 14.49 -14.40 6.82
CA GLY A 89 15.85 -14.10 7.21
C GLY A 89 16.85 -14.20 6.04
N ALA A 90 18.04 -13.65 6.23
CA ALA A 90 19.06 -13.55 5.20
C ALA A 90 19.70 -14.89 4.77
N LYS A 91 19.44 -15.97 5.49
CA LYS A 91 20.06 -17.29 5.24
C LYS A 91 19.24 -18.19 4.35
N LEU A 92 17.93 -17.90 4.18
CA LEU A 92 17.07 -18.73 3.35
C LEU A 92 17.06 -18.25 1.90
N PRO A 93 16.91 -19.19 0.94
CA PRO A 93 16.72 -18.84 -0.46
C PRO A 93 15.52 -17.91 -0.68
N PRO A 94 15.56 -17.02 -1.69
CA PRO A 94 14.48 -16.04 -1.95
C PRO A 94 13.08 -16.63 -2.11
N ILE A 95 12.97 -17.89 -2.56
CA ILE A 95 11.68 -18.59 -2.66
C ILE A 95 10.93 -18.70 -1.33
N TYR A 96 11.65 -18.70 -0.19
CA TYR A 96 10.99 -18.69 1.12
C TYR A 96 10.33 -17.35 1.43
N VAL A 97 10.82 -16.25 0.88
CA VAL A 97 10.15 -14.94 0.99
C VAL A 97 8.78 -15.01 0.33
N TYR A 98 8.71 -15.57 -0.88
CA TYR A 98 7.44 -15.74 -1.60
C TYR A 98 6.48 -16.67 -0.83
N ALA A 99 6.96 -17.83 -0.37
CA ALA A 99 6.13 -18.77 0.39
C ALA A 99 5.61 -18.16 1.70
N VAL A 100 6.43 -17.40 2.42
CA VAL A 100 6.03 -16.73 3.67
C VAL A 100 5.04 -15.60 3.38
N GLU A 101 5.27 -14.80 2.34
CA GLU A 101 4.35 -13.74 1.93
C GLU A 101 2.98 -14.32 1.57
N THR A 102 2.94 -15.34 0.72
CA THR A 102 1.69 -16.02 0.34
C THR A 102 0.97 -16.58 1.58
N ALA A 103 1.69 -17.18 2.52
CA ALA A 103 1.10 -17.68 3.76
C ALA A 103 0.54 -16.53 4.63
N ILE A 104 1.22 -15.39 4.72
CA ILE A 104 0.72 -14.18 5.41
C ILE A 104 -0.57 -13.71 4.74
N GLN A 105 -0.56 -13.52 3.42
CA GLN A 105 -1.71 -13.04 2.67
C GLN A 105 -2.94 -13.96 2.86
N MET A 106 -2.77 -15.27 2.67
CA MET A 106 -3.86 -16.24 2.85
C MET A 106 -4.39 -16.24 4.28
N THR A 107 -3.51 -16.16 5.27
CA THR A 107 -3.90 -16.15 6.69
C THR A 107 -4.69 -14.89 7.02
N LEU A 108 -4.22 -13.72 6.59
CA LEU A 108 -4.89 -12.44 6.84
C LEU A 108 -6.27 -12.39 6.19
N THR A 109 -6.40 -12.84 4.94
CA THR A 109 -7.68 -12.87 4.22
C THR A 109 -8.65 -13.91 4.77
N GLU A 110 -8.17 -14.99 5.37
CA GLU A 110 -9.01 -15.99 6.02
C GLU A 110 -9.51 -15.52 7.39
N LEU A 111 -8.68 -14.83 8.15
CA LEU A 111 -9.01 -14.37 9.49
C LEU A 111 -9.79 -13.04 9.55
N ASN A 112 -9.81 -12.27 8.46
CA ASN A 112 -10.42 -10.94 8.43
C ASN A 112 -11.22 -10.73 7.13
N GLU A 113 -12.55 -10.69 7.26
CA GLU A 113 -13.47 -10.51 6.13
C GLU A 113 -13.30 -9.15 5.44
N ASN A 114 -12.99 -8.09 6.18
CA ASN A 114 -12.75 -6.77 5.60
C ASN A 114 -11.49 -6.75 4.74
N LEU A 115 -10.42 -7.42 5.20
CA LEU A 115 -9.21 -7.58 4.38
C LEU A 115 -9.48 -8.41 3.13
N ARG A 116 -10.23 -9.51 3.25
CA ARG A 116 -10.65 -10.31 2.09
C ARG A 116 -11.42 -9.47 1.08
N GLU A 117 -12.38 -8.66 1.54
CA GLU A 117 -13.14 -7.75 0.69
C GLU A 117 -12.24 -6.74 -0.03
N ILE A 118 -11.27 -6.17 0.68
CA ILE A 118 -10.30 -5.22 0.13
C ILE A 118 -9.46 -5.86 -0.98
N TYR A 119 -8.95 -7.07 -0.79
CA TYR A 119 -8.23 -7.79 -1.83
C TYR A 119 -9.10 -8.07 -3.05
N ILE A 120 -10.33 -8.57 -2.87
CA ILE A 120 -11.26 -8.81 -3.97
C ILE A 120 -11.54 -7.51 -4.74
N GLU A 121 -11.81 -6.42 -4.03
CA GLU A 121 -12.10 -5.13 -4.65
C GLU A 121 -10.87 -4.57 -5.41
N ALA A 122 -9.67 -4.75 -4.85
CA ALA A 122 -8.43 -4.30 -5.49
C ALA A 122 -8.21 -4.94 -6.87
N TYR A 123 -8.56 -6.22 -7.03
CA TYR A 123 -8.47 -6.89 -8.34
C TYR A 123 -9.54 -6.44 -9.34
N THR A 124 -10.64 -5.84 -8.88
CA THR A 124 -11.68 -5.30 -9.78
C THR A 124 -11.39 -3.88 -10.24
N GLN A 125 -10.53 -3.15 -9.55
CA GLN A 125 -10.18 -1.76 -9.88
C GLN A 125 -8.88 -1.69 -10.66
N LYS A 126 -8.92 -1.00 -11.81
CA LYS A 126 -7.83 -0.97 -12.78
C LYS A 126 -6.49 -0.50 -12.17
N GLU A 127 -6.49 0.60 -11.41
CA GLU A 127 -5.26 1.17 -10.87
C GLU A 127 -4.63 0.26 -9.82
N ALA A 128 -5.44 -0.26 -8.90
CA ALA A 128 -4.99 -1.16 -7.85
C ALA A 128 -4.52 -2.51 -8.42
N SER A 129 -5.27 -3.11 -9.36
CA SER A 129 -4.88 -4.39 -9.98
C SER A 129 -3.62 -4.27 -10.81
N GLU A 130 -3.46 -3.17 -11.58
CA GLU A 130 -2.24 -2.93 -12.35
C GLU A 130 -1.01 -2.75 -11.45
N PHE A 131 -1.18 -2.08 -10.29
CA PHE A 131 -0.12 -2.01 -9.27
C PHE A 131 0.25 -3.42 -8.77
N ILE A 132 -0.74 -4.22 -8.35
CA ILE A 132 -0.52 -5.58 -7.85
C ILE A 132 0.24 -6.41 -8.88
N PHE A 133 -0.24 -6.47 -10.13
CA PHE A 133 0.40 -7.28 -11.18
C PHE A 133 1.84 -6.87 -11.42
N ARG A 134 2.10 -5.56 -11.47
CA ARG A 134 3.44 -5.04 -11.72
C ARG A 134 4.41 -5.36 -10.57
N GLU A 135 3.99 -5.13 -9.33
CA GLU A 135 4.87 -5.34 -8.19
C GLU A 135 5.06 -6.84 -7.88
N THR A 136 4.00 -7.66 -7.99
CA THR A 136 4.14 -9.12 -7.88
C THR A 136 5.08 -9.67 -8.95
N ALA A 137 4.93 -9.24 -10.21
CA ALA A 137 5.82 -9.67 -11.29
C ALA A 137 7.29 -9.30 -11.03
N LYS A 138 7.57 -8.14 -10.45
CA LYS A 138 8.93 -7.75 -10.06
C LYS A 138 9.49 -8.67 -8.98
N GLU A 139 8.72 -8.97 -7.94
CA GLU A 139 9.15 -9.87 -6.87
C GLU A 139 9.38 -11.29 -7.41
N LEU A 140 8.48 -11.80 -8.26
CA LEU A 140 8.63 -13.11 -8.91
C LEU A 140 9.87 -13.16 -9.80
N TYR A 141 10.14 -12.10 -10.57
CA TYR A 141 11.35 -12.01 -11.39
C TYR A 141 12.62 -12.01 -10.54
N GLN A 142 12.63 -11.32 -9.40
CA GLN A 142 13.78 -11.34 -8.48
C GLN A 142 14.01 -12.73 -7.88
N ILE A 143 12.93 -13.46 -7.58
CA ILE A 143 12.99 -14.78 -6.94
C ILE A 143 13.33 -15.88 -7.94
N PHE A 144 12.63 -15.91 -9.07
CA PHE A 144 12.68 -17.03 -10.04
C PHE A 144 13.53 -16.75 -11.28
N GLY A 145 13.75 -15.48 -11.65
CA GLY A 145 14.54 -15.10 -12.82
C GLY A 145 15.95 -15.71 -12.85
N PRO A 146 16.69 -15.81 -11.72
CA PRO A 146 17.98 -16.50 -11.69
C PRO A 146 17.92 -17.98 -12.07
N TYR A 147 16.75 -18.62 -11.97
CA TYR A 147 16.54 -20.04 -12.33
C TYR A 147 15.93 -20.21 -13.73
N GLN A 148 15.52 -19.13 -14.35
CA GLN A 148 14.90 -19.09 -15.70
C GLN A 148 15.49 -17.93 -16.51
N PRO A 149 16.79 -18.02 -16.86
CA PRO A 149 17.51 -16.91 -17.49
C PRO A 149 17.01 -16.56 -18.90
N GLU A 150 16.22 -17.43 -19.52
CA GLU A 150 15.57 -17.20 -20.81
C GLU A 150 14.31 -16.30 -20.70
N LEU A 151 13.76 -16.13 -19.49
CA LEU A 151 12.57 -15.29 -19.27
C LEU A 151 12.97 -13.88 -18.86
N THR A 152 12.23 -12.91 -19.41
CA THR A 152 12.38 -11.49 -19.10
C THR A 152 11.41 -11.05 -18.00
N ALA A 153 11.60 -9.86 -17.44
CA ALA A 153 10.64 -9.25 -16.51
C ALA A 153 9.24 -9.10 -17.15
N ARG A 154 9.16 -8.94 -18.49
CA ARG A 154 7.90 -8.87 -19.22
C ARG A 154 7.16 -10.21 -19.22
N ASP A 155 7.88 -11.31 -19.37
CA ASP A 155 7.29 -12.65 -19.34
C ASP A 155 6.69 -12.94 -17.96
N PHE A 156 7.35 -12.54 -16.87
CA PHE A 156 6.80 -12.64 -15.52
C PHE A 156 5.54 -11.80 -15.32
N TYR A 157 5.48 -10.61 -15.90
CA TYR A 157 4.29 -9.77 -15.85
C TYR A 157 3.11 -10.41 -16.61
N ASP A 158 3.35 -10.96 -17.80
CA ASP A 158 2.32 -11.62 -18.60
C ASP A 158 1.83 -12.92 -17.91
N MET A 159 2.72 -13.65 -17.24
CA MET A 159 2.34 -14.81 -16.40
C MET A 159 1.51 -14.41 -15.18
N GLU A 160 1.84 -13.31 -14.52
CA GLU A 160 1.07 -12.81 -13.37
C GLU A 160 -0.36 -12.43 -13.78
N ILE A 161 -0.55 -11.70 -14.87
CA ILE A 161 -1.89 -11.41 -15.40
C ILE A 161 -2.65 -12.71 -15.69
N GLY A 162 -1.98 -13.70 -16.28
CA GLY A 162 -2.59 -15.01 -16.58
C GLY A 162 -3.01 -15.75 -15.31
N SER A 163 -2.18 -15.75 -14.27
CA SER A 163 -2.49 -16.43 -13.01
C SER A 163 -3.63 -15.76 -12.26
N ALA A 164 -3.62 -14.43 -12.17
CA ALA A 164 -4.68 -13.67 -11.53
C ALA A 164 -6.05 -13.79 -12.23
N SER A 165 -6.06 -14.10 -13.53
CA SER A 165 -7.31 -14.29 -14.29
C SER A 165 -7.99 -15.64 -14.01
N ILE A 166 -7.35 -16.53 -13.26
CA ILE A 166 -7.87 -17.87 -12.92
C ILE A 166 -8.50 -17.89 -11.52
N MET A 167 -8.16 -16.91 -10.68
CA MET A 167 -8.71 -16.76 -9.31
C MET A 167 -10.07 -16.06 -9.34
#